data_fda62332de0e42232c7437a491b2081f
#
_entry.id   fda62332de0e42232c7437a491b2081f
#
_cell.length_a   1.000
_cell.length_b   1.000
_cell.length_c   1.000
_cell.angle_alpha   90.00
_cell.angle_beta   90.00
_cell.angle_gamma   90.00
#
_symmetry.space_group_name_H-M   'P 1'
#
loop_
_entity.id
_entity.type
_entity.pdbx_description
1 polymer ?
#
loop_
_entity_poly.entity_id
_entity_poly.type
_entity_poly.pdbx_seq_one_letter_code
_entity_poly.pdbx_strand_id
1 'polypeptide(L)'
;MTAMTPHPGRRLREAWARGTVMVPGAFNALVARAVAQAGFEACYVSGGATANVAGYPDIGLITLTEMCRTIREIADASKLPVIADADTGYGEVECAVRTVVEYERAGAAALHVEDQVFPKRCGHLDGKDLVPAQAMAEKVAAMARYLSLIHI
;
A
#
# COMPACT_ATOMS: atom_id res chain seq x y z
N MET A 1 20.58 -3.98 -25.26
CA MET A 1 20.39 -4.37 -23.85
C MET A 1 19.49 -3.33 -23.20
N THR A 2 18.22 -3.66 -22.98
CA THR A 2 17.31 -2.79 -22.23
C THR A 2 17.76 -2.76 -20.77
N ALA A 3 18.15 -1.59 -20.28
CA ALA A 3 18.48 -1.42 -18.86
C ALA A 3 17.29 -1.89 -18.03
N MET A 4 17.51 -2.82 -17.10
CA MET A 4 16.47 -3.26 -16.17
C MET A 4 16.01 -2.07 -15.36
N THR A 5 14.71 -1.79 -15.39
CA THR A 5 14.13 -0.74 -14.53
C THR A 5 14.41 -1.10 -13.06
N PRO A 6 14.98 -0.18 -12.26
CA PRO A 6 15.23 -0.44 -10.85
C PRO A 6 13.95 -0.82 -10.10
N HIS A 7 14.08 -1.65 -9.08
CA HIS A 7 12.96 -2.07 -8.24
C HIS A 7 12.17 -0.85 -7.71
N PRO A 8 10.82 -0.86 -7.71
CA PRO A 8 10.02 0.31 -7.34
C PRO A 8 10.33 0.84 -5.93
N GLY A 9 10.60 -0.02 -4.96
CA GLY A 9 11.01 0.39 -3.62
C GLY A 9 12.33 1.14 -3.58
N ARG A 10 13.31 0.76 -4.43
CA ARG A 10 14.56 1.51 -4.57
C ARG A 10 14.30 2.90 -5.14
N ARG A 11 13.52 3.00 -6.19
CA ARG A 11 13.16 4.28 -6.82
C ARG A 11 12.47 5.23 -5.82
N LEU A 12 11.60 4.70 -4.98
CA LEU A 12 10.93 5.47 -3.93
C LEU A 12 11.93 6.00 -2.90
N ARG A 13 12.85 5.16 -2.41
CA ARG A 13 13.91 5.58 -1.48
C ARG A 13 14.85 6.62 -2.09
N GLU A 14 15.21 6.48 -3.35
CA GLU A 14 16.03 7.47 -4.09
C GLU A 14 15.29 8.81 -4.22
N ALA A 15 13.97 8.79 -4.44
CA ALA A 15 13.15 10.00 -4.46
C ALA A 15 13.12 10.68 -3.08
N TRP A 16 12.87 9.95 -2.01
CA TRP A 16 12.89 10.49 -0.63
C TRP A 16 14.25 11.04 -0.21
N ALA A 17 15.33 10.42 -0.66
CA ALA A 17 16.69 10.91 -0.37
C ALA A 17 16.97 12.29 -0.98
N ARG A 18 16.22 12.68 -2.01
CA ARG A 18 16.33 14.02 -2.64
C ARG A 18 15.46 15.09 -1.96
N GLY A 19 14.44 14.68 -1.20
CA GLY A 19 13.54 15.60 -0.51
C GLY A 19 12.13 15.08 -0.36
N THR A 20 11.20 15.96 -0.02
CA THR A 20 9.78 15.62 0.11
C THR A 20 9.17 15.21 -1.22
N VAL A 21 8.49 14.07 -1.25
CA VAL A 21 7.79 13.54 -2.43
C VAL A 21 6.28 13.70 -2.23
N MET A 22 5.61 14.36 -3.16
CA MET A 22 4.14 14.37 -3.23
C MET A 22 3.66 13.06 -3.82
N VAL A 23 2.67 12.43 -3.16
CA VAL A 23 2.14 11.11 -3.51
C VAL A 23 0.62 11.20 -3.70
N PRO A 24 0.13 11.61 -4.87
CA PRO A 24 -1.30 11.69 -5.15
C PRO A 24 -1.98 10.31 -5.10
N GLY A 25 -3.24 10.29 -4.65
CA GLY A 25 -4.07 9.08 -4.64
C GLY A 25 -4.47 8.66 -6.07
N ALA A 26 -4.36 7.35 -6.34
CA ALA A 26 -4.88 6.73 -7.54
C ALA A 26 -5.71 5.50 -7.14
N PHE A 27 -6.89 5.37 -7.67
CA PHE A 27 -7.83 4.28 -7.37
C PHE A 27 -8.18 3.44 -8.60
N ASN A 28 -7.57 3.73 -9.75
CA ASN A 28 -7.61 2.91 -10.96
C ASN A 28 -6.46 3.29 -11.92
N ALA A 29 -6.28 2.50 -12.96
CA ALA A 29 -5.23 2.65 -13.95
C ALA A 29 -5.29 4.01 -14.70
N LEU A 30 -6.49 4.53 -14.97
CA LEU A 30 -6.64 5.82 -15.69
C LEU A 30 -6.11 6.98 -14.85
N VAL A 31 -6.52 7.06 -13.59
CA VAL A 31 -6.03 8.08 -12.66
C VAL A 31 -4.52 7.94 -12.44
N ALA A 32 -4.01 6.73 -12.30
CA ALA A 32 -2.58 6.48 -12.15
C ALA A 32 -1.75 6.98 -13.35
N ARG A 33 -2.26 6.82 -14.57
CA ARG A 33 -1.64 7.39 -15.77
C ARG A 33 -1.66 8.91 -15.77
N ALA A 34 -2.76 9.52 -15.33
CA ALA A 34 -2.86 10.98 -15.22
C ALA A 34 -1.84 11.52 -14.17
N VAL A 35 -1.69 10.84 -13.03
CA VAL A 35 -0.67 11.16 -12.02
C VAL A 35 0.74 11.11 -12.63
N ALA A 36 1.05 10.05 -13.39
CA ALA A 36 2.35 9.93 -14.07
C ALA A 36 2.56 11.02 -15.12
N GLN A 37 1.55 11.34 -15.93
CA GLN A 37 1.61 12.41 -16.94
C GLN A 37 1.75 13.80 -16.33
N ALA A 38 1.22 14.00 -15.12
CA ALA A 38 1.39 15.25 -14.37
C ALA A 38 2.80 15.41 -13.77
N GLY A 39 3.68 14.42 -13.91
CA GLY A 39 5.08 14.49 -13.49
C GLY A 39 5.33 14.12 -12.03
N PHE A 40 4.38 13.51 -11.34
CA PHE A 40 4.61 13.01 -9.97
C PHE A 40 5.53 11.77 -9.97
N GLU A 41 6.31 11.64 -8.92
CA GLU A 41 7.33 10.58 -8.80
C GLU A 41 6.82 9.30 -8.11
N ALA A 42 5.66 9.34 -7.49
CA ALA A 42 5.00 8.22 -6.82
C ALA A 42 3.48 8.40 -6.81
N CYS A 43 2.73 7.34 -6.51
CA CYS A 43 1.29 7.41 -6.28
C CYS A 43 0.86 6.52 -5.09
N TYR A 44 -0.32 6.80 -4.54
CA TYR A 44 -0.87 6.14 -3.37
C TYR A 44 -2.14 5.37 -3.72
N VAL A 45 -2.26 4.15 -3.24
CA VAL A 45 -3.46 3.32 -3.32
C VAL A 45 -4.11 3.25 -1.95
N SER A 46 -5.21 3.99 -1.78
CA SER A 46 -6.00 4.03 -0.56
C SER A 46 -6.97 2.86 -0.48
N GLY A 47 -7.03 2.20 0.68
CA GLY A 47 -8.05 1.19 1.00
C GLY A 47 -9.46 1.79 0.97
N GLY A 48 -9.66 2.94 1.61
CA GLY A 48 -10.94 3.64 1.62
C GLY A 48 -11.41 4.06 0.23
N ALA A 49 -10.53 4.61 -0.62
CA ALA A 49 -10.89 4.95 -2.00
C ALA A 49 -11.23 3.70 -2.82
N THR A 50 -10.48 2.61 -2.64
CA THR A 50 -10.74 1.33 -3.32
C THR A 50 -12.08 0.75 -2.88
N ALA A 51 -12.40 0.77 -1.58
CA ALA A 51 -13.69 0.34 -1.07
C ALA A 51 -14.84 1.16 -1.65
N ASN A 52 -14.72 2.49 -1.65
CA ASN A 52 -15.75 3.39 -2.18
C ASN A 52 -16.01 3.18 -3.68
N VAL A 53 -14.95 2.97 -4.48
CA VAL A 53 -15.08 2.66 -5.92
C VAL A 53 -15.78 1.32 -6.14
N ALA A 54 -15.58 0.35 -5.25
CA ALA A 54 -16.29 -0.93 -5.28
C ALA A 54 -17.72 -0.86 -4.71
N GLY A 55 -18.14 0.30 -4.18
CA GLY A 55 -19.47 0.50 -3.58
C GLY A 55 -19.59 0.02 -2.14
N TYR A 56 -18.46 -0.16 -1.44
CA TYR A 56 -18.42 -0.61 -0.04
C TYR A 56 -18.01 0.51 0.92
N PRO A 57 -18.48 0.48 2.18
CA PRO A 57 -17.92 1.30 3.24
C PRO A 57 -16.49 0.87 3.58
N ASP A 58 -15.68 1.81 4.05
CA ASP A 58 -14.29 1.58 4.46
C ASP A 58 -14.21 0.97 5.88
N ILE A 59 -14.47 -0.33 5.97
CA ILE A 59 -14.49 -1.13 7.20
C ILE A 59 -13.79 -2.49 7.03
N GLY A 60 -12.82 -2.57 6.12
CA GLY A 60 -12.05 -3.79 5.88
C GLY A 60 -12.78 -4.84 5.02
N LEU A 61 -13.67 -4.43 4.11
CA LEU A 61 -14.40 -5.35 3.23
C LEU A 61 -13.64 -5.74 1.97
N ILE A 62 -12.68 -4.93 1.55
CA ILE A 62 -11.81 -5.24 0.41
C ILE A 62 -10.84 -6.34 0.82
N THR A 63 -10.77 -7.38 0.01
CA THR A 63 -9.88 -8.52 0.27
C THR A 63 -8.45 -8.23 -0.18
N LEU A 64 -7.48 -8.97 0.38
CA LEU A 64 -6.08 -8.94 -0.07
C LEU A 64 -5.95 -9.13 -1.59
N THR A 65 -6.73 -10.06 -2.17
CA THR A 65 -6.69 -10.36 -3.61
C THR A 65 -7.17 -9.18 -4.46
N GLU A 66 -8.24 -8.52 -4.06
CA GLU A 66 -8.76 -7.33 -4.74
C GLU A 66 -7.77 -6.18 -4.68
N MET A 67 -7.18 -5.94 -3.51
CA MET A 67 -6.16 -4.90 -3.36
C MET A 67 -4.90 -5.20 -4.19
N CYS A 68 -4.41 -6.43 -4.20
CA CYS A 68 -3.29 -6.84 -5.06
C CYS A 68 -3.57 -6.62 -6.55
N ARG A 69 -4.82 -6.87 -6.99
CA ARG A 69 -5.24 -6.56 -8.36
C ARG A 69 -5.17 -5.07 -8.65
N THR A 70 -5.74 -4.24 -7.77
CA THR A 70 -5.72 -2.77 -7.89
C THR A 70 -4.29 -2.22 -7.93
N ILE A 71 -3.42 -2.68 -7.02
CA ILE A 71 -2.00 -2.30 -6.99
C ILE A 71 -1.32 -2.62 -8.33
N ARG A 72 -1.51 -3.84 -8.85
CA ARG A 72 -0.91 -4.27 -10.12
C ARG A 72 -1.37 -3.42 -11.28
N GLU A 73 -2.68 -3.18 -11.41
CA GLU A 73 -3.25 -2.35 -12.47
C GLU A 73 -2.68 -0.92 -12.44
N ILE A 74 -2.53 -0.33 -11.25
CA ILE A 74 -1.99 1.01 -11.04
C ILE A 74 -0.48 1.05 -11.32
N ALA A 75 0.29 0.10 -10.78
CA ALA A 75 1.73 0.02 -10.98
C ALA A 75 2.08 -0.18 -12.47
N ASP A 76 1.35 -1.07 -13.14
CA ASP A 76 1.56 -1.34 -14.56
C ASP A 76 1.18 -0.15 -15.45
N ALA A 77 0.11 0.55 -15.13
CA ALA A 77 -0.35 1.69 -15.92
C ALA A 77 0.51 2.93 -15.77
N SER A 78 0.95 3.23 -14.54
CA SER A 78 1.72 4.45 -14.24
C SER A 78 3.23 4.28 -14.39
N LYS A 79 3.75 3.07 -14.12
CA LYS A 79 5.18 2.78 -13.94
C LYS A 79 5.81 3.57 -12.77
N LEU A 80 5.00 4.18 -11.92
CA LEU A 80 5.45 4.87 -10.72
C LEU A 80 5.66 3.91 -9.55
N PRO A 81 6.51 4.24 -8.57
CA PRO A 81 6.47 3.65 -7.25
C PRO A 81 5.08 3.80 -6.61
N VAL A 82 4.50 2.71 -6.14
CA VAL A 82 3.17 2.68 -5.52
C VAL A 82 3.31 2.47 -4.03
N ILE A 83 2.75 3.37 -3.22
CA ILE A 83 2.55 3.17 -1.79
C ILE A 83 1.12 2.66 -1.59
N ALA A 84 0.93 1.55 -0.90
CA ALA A 84 -0.36 0.92 -0.77
C ALA A 84 -0.83 0.80 0.68
N ASP A 85 -2.11 1.04 0.90
CA ASP A 85 -2.83 0.77 2.14
C ASP A 85 -2.98 -0.74 2.32
N ALA A 86 -2.62 -1.25 3.49
CA ALA A 86 -2.76 -2.66 3.83
C ALA A 86 -3.79 -2.89 4.95
N ASP A 87 -4.66 -1.92 5.22
CA ASP A 87 -5.60 -1.97 6.34
C ASP A 87 -4.89 -2.46 7.62
N THR A 88 -5.41 -3.45 8.32
CA THR A 88 -4.77 -4.06 9.50
C THR A 88 -3.85 -5.24 9.17
N GLY A 89 -3.55 -5.49 7.89
CA GLY A 89 -2.73 -6.60 7.41
C GLY A 89 -3.53 -7.84 6.97
N TYR A 90 -4.85 -7.71 6.83
CA TYR A 90 -5.80 -8.77 6.42
C TYR A 90 -5.84 -9.98 7.35
N GLY A 91 -5.51 -9.79 8.63
CA GLY A 91 -5.54 -10.79 9.68
C GLY A 91 -4.40 -10.64 10.68
N GLU A 92 -4.07 -11.75 11.36
CA GLU A 92 -3.00 -11.79 12.34
C GLU A 92 -1.62 -11.79 11.68
N VAL A 93 -0.56 -12.00 12.46
CA VAL A 93 0.84 -11.84 12.04
C VAL A 93 1.17 -12.60 10.76
N GLU A 94 0.73 -13.85 10.62
CA GLU A 94 1.00 -14.68 9.44
C GLU A 94 0.31 -14.15 8.18
N CYS A 95 -0.90 -13.61 8.33
CA CYS A 95 -1.62 -12.96 7.24
C CYS A 95 -0.94 -11.66 6.84
N ALA A 96 -0.48 -10.87 7.81
CA ALA A 96 0.25 -9.63 7.55
C ALA A 96 1.59 -9.88 6.83
N VAL A 97 2.30 -10.94 7.20
CA VAL A 97 3.51 -11.40 6.48
C VAL A 97 3.18 -11.78 5.03
N ARG A 98 2.10 -12.56 4.81
CA ARG A 98 1.63 -12.88 3.46
C ARG A 98 1.28 -11.63 2.68
N THR A 99 0.65 -10.65 3.30
CA THR A 99 0.31 -9.37 2.67
C THR A 99 1.53 -8.66 2.10
N VAL A 100 2.62 -8.58 2.85
CA VAL A 100 3.89 -8.01 2.37
C VAL A 100 4.35 -8.69 1.08
N VAL A 101 4.39 -10.02 1.09
CA VAL A 101 4.87 -10.81 -0.06
C VAL A 101 3.98 -10.60 -1.29
N GLU A 102 2.65 -10.63 -1.11
CA GLU A 102 1.71 -10.46 -2.22
C GLU A 102 1.69 -9.02 -2.75
N TYR A 103 1.85 -8.01 -1.88
CA TYR A 103 1.94 -6.61 -2.30
C TYR A 103 3.22 -6.34 -3.11
N GLU A 104 4.35 -6.88 -2.67
CA GLU A 104 5.60 -6.77 -3.41
C GLU A 104 5.47 -7.42 -4.80
N ARG A 105 4.88 -8.63 -4.88
CA ARG A 105 4.58 -9.31 -6.16
C ARG A 105 3.62 -8.53 -7.05
N ALA A 106 2.71 -7.77 -6.44
CA ALA A 106 1.78 -6.90 -7.16
C ALA A 106 2.45 -5.61 -7.68
N GLY A 107 3.67 -5.29 -7.24
CA GLY A 107 4.44 -4.12 -7.68
C GLY A 107 4.41 -2.94 -6.71
N ALA A 108 3.98 -3.14 -5.47
CA ALA A 108 4.09 -2.11 -4.44
C ALA A 108 5.56 -1.74 -4.17
N ALA A 109 5.81 -0.47 -3.96
CA ALA A 109 7.11 0.10 -3.54
C ALA A 109 7.19 0.28 -2.02
N ALA A 110 6.04 0.47 -1.39
CA ALA A 110 5.88 0.60 0.05
C ALA A 110 4.45 0.24 0.43
N LEU A 111 4.24 0.01 1.71
CA LEU A 111 2.92 -0.15 2.30
C LEU A 111 2.87 0.52 3.68
N HIS A 112 1.69 0.82 4.14
CA HIS A 112 1.43 1.10 5.55
C HIS A 112 0.38 0.13 6.09
N VAL A 113 0.42 -0.11 7.39
CA VAL A 113 -0.49 -0.99 8.10
C VAL A 113 -1.02 -0.27 9.34
N GLU A 114 -2.31 -0.41 9.60
CA GLU A 114 -2.98 0.23 10.73
C GLU A 114 -2.93 -0.64 11.99
N ASP A 115 -2.81 0.01 13.14
CA ASP A 115 -2.84 -0.61 14.47
C ASP A 115 -4.27 -0.77 15.04
N GLN A 116 -5.29 -0.80 14.17
CA GLN A 116 -6.67 -0.98 14.58
C GLN A 116 -7.01 -2.44 14.88
N VAL A 117 -7.96 -2.63 15.80
CA VAL A 117 -8.68 -3.90 15.99
C VAL A 117 -9.61 -4.12 14.80
N PHE A 118 -9.66 -5.36 14.27
CA PHE A 118 -10.62 -5.70 13.22
C PHE A 118 -12.02 -6.02 13.83
N PRO A 119 -13.12 -5.58 13.20
CA PRO A 119 -13.20 -4.81 11.96
C PRO A 119 -12.79 -3.35 12.16
N LYS A 120 -11.90 -2.88 11.27
CA LYS A 120 -11.38 -1.52 11.31
C LYS A 120 -12.44 -0.47 10.93
N ARG A 121 -12.18 0.79 11.24
CA ARG A 121 -12.98 1.92 10.77
C ARG A 121 -12.12 2.87 9.94
N CYS A 122 -12.77 3.62 9.05
CA CYS A 122 -12.08 4.69 8.33
C CYS A 122 -11.35 5.62 9.29
N GLY A 123 -10.09 5.94 9.01
CA GLY A 123 -9.24 6.78 9.86
C GLY A 123 -9.83 8.15 10.20
N HIS A 124 -10.75 8.67 9.36
CA HIS A 124 -11.45 9.95 9.57
C HIS A 124 -12.62 9.87 10.55
N LEU A 125 -13.04 8.67 10.95
CA LEU A 125 -14.18 8.47 11.85
C LEU A 125 -13.70 8.24 13.29
N ASP A 126 -14.55 8.62 14.25
CA ASP A 126 -14.33 8.35 15.67
C ASP A 126 -14.61 6.88 16.04
N GLY A 127 -14.21 6.47 17.24
CA GLY A 127 -14.51 5.16 17.82
C GLY A 127 -13.68 4.03 17.21
N LYS A 128 -12.41 4.30 16.88
CA LYS A 128 -11.41 3.27 16.52
C LYS A 128 -10.89 2.61 17.79
N ASP A 129 -10.85 1.30 17.80
CA ASP A 129 -10.15 0.51 18.82
C ASP A 129 -8.76 0.14 18.32
N LEU A 130 -7.74 0.32 19.16
CA LEU A 130 -6.35 0.05 18.80
C LEU A 130 -5.87 -1.25 19.47
N VAL A 131 -5.00 -1.97 18.79
CA VAL A 131 -4.27 -3.08 19.39
C VAL A 131 -3.17 -2.53 20.31
N PRO A 132 -2.71 -3.30 21.33
CA PRO A 132 -1.58 -2.89 22.15
C PRO A 132 -0.34 -2.58 21.29
N ALA A 133 0.39 -1.52 21.63
CA ALA A 133 1.58 -1.10 20.89
C ALA A 133 2.61 -2.22 20.73
N GLN A 134 2.78 -3.09 21.75
CA GLN A 134 3.66 -4.24 21.67
C GLN A 134 3.22 -5.24 20.59
N ALA A 135 1.91 -5.54 20.48
CA ALA A 135 1.39 -6.43 19.47
C ALA A 135 1.60 -5.86 18.04
N MET A 136 1.41 -4.55 17.88
CA MET A 136 1.70 -3.90 16.59
C MET A 136 3.20 -3.93 16.26
N ALA A 137 4.07 -3.69 17.23
CA ALA A 137 5.52 -3.77 17.04
C ALA A 137 5.96 -5.18 16.60
N GLU A 138 5.40 -6.23 17.20
CA GLU A 138 5.64 -7.63 16.83
C GLU A 138 5.15 -7.92 15.40
N LYS A 139 3.95 -7.45 15.05
CA LYS A 139 3.40 -7.57 13.68
C LYS A 139 4.31 -6.90 12.66
N VAL A 140 4.70 -5.64 12.88
CA VAL A 140 5.61 -4.90 11.97
C VAL A 140 6.98 -5.57 11.88
N ALA A 141 7.54 -6.03 13.01
CA ALA A 141 8.82 -6.74 13.01
C ALA A 141 8.77 -8.06 12.23
N ALA A 142 7.64 -8.79 12.30
CA ALA A 142 7.44 -10.00 11.51
C ALA A 142 7.35 -9.67 10.02
N MET A 143 6.55 -8.67 9.63
CA MET A 143 6.41 -8.19 8.26
C MET A 143 7.78 -7.75 7.69
N ALA A 144 8.56 -6.98 8.45
CA ALA A 144 9.85 -6.45 8.03
C ALA A 144 10.89 -7.53 7.67
N ARG A 145 10.83 -8.72 8.28
CA ARG A 145 11.73 -9.83 7.97
C ARG A 145 11.53 -10.41 6.57
N TYR A 146 10.36 -10.19 5.96
CA TYR A 146 10.00 -10.72 4.65
C TYR A 146 10.03 -9.66 3.55
N LEU A 147 10.38 -8.43 3.90
CA LEU A 147 10.61 -7.38 2.91
C LEU A 147 11.90 -7.64 2.13
N SER A 148 11.85 -7.47 0.82
CA SER A 148 13.06 -7.44 0.00
C SER A 148 13.56 -6.00 -0.17
N LEU A 149 12.90 -5.19 -0.99
CA LEU A 149 13.26 -3.81 -1.31
C LEU A 149 12.14 -2.81 -1.05
N ILE A 150 10.92 -3.25 -0.74
CA ILE A 150 9.82 -2.36 -0.40
C ILE A 150 9.97 -1.81 1.02
N HIS A 151 9.16 -0.83 1.39
CA HIS A 151 9.17 -0.17 2.70
C HIS A 151 7.83 -0.34 3.42
N ILE A 152 7.88 -0.45 4.77
CA ILE A 152 6.70 -0.37 5.64
C ILE A 152 6.68 0.98 6.33
#